data_bc5708476c9df925813ee08a4867e0c6
#
_entry.id   bc5708476c9df925813ee08a4867e0c6
#
_cell.length_a   1.000
_cell.length_b   1.000
_cell.length_c   1.000
_cell.angle_alpha   90.00
_cell.angle_beta   90.00
_cell.angle_gamma   90.00
#
_symmetry.space_group_name_H-M   'P 1'
#
loop_
_entity.id
_entity.type
_entity.pdbx_description
1 polymer ?
#
loop_
_entity_poly.entity_id
_entity_poly.type
_entity_poly.pdbx_seq_one_letter_code
_entity_poly.pdbx_strand_id
1 'polypeptide(L)'
;MSVYKYKAFKSGSKVSRLIIFLHGYNSCIEDVEPFAEMLLQHLDNTLVVMPEADTQSERNPLKKQWYALVDVDPDRKRRKPETPTDEIVEIYNRTGPRISETAKKMNAFISSLQKELKIKNKDTYVMGFSQGAMLAMYVGLTRKYELGGVFPFAGIVCGKDMLEKEHWVSKIVNFKNRKG
;
A
#
# COMPACT_ATOMS: atom_id res chain seq x y z
N MET A 1 20.29 1.92 6.08
CA MET A 1 20.01 1.64 4.65
C MET A 1 18.51 1.54 4.47
N SER A 2 17.96 2.06 3.36
CA SER A 2 16.53 1.91 3.02
C SER A 2 16.21 0.43 2.77
N VAL A 3 15.07 -0.03 3.29
CA VAL A 3 14.59 -1.42 3.10
C VAL A 3 14.18 -1.67 1.64
N TYR A 4 13.75 -0.60 0.93
CA TYR A 4 13.31 -0.68 -0.47
C TYR A 4 14.16 0.22 -1.37
N LYS A 5 14.41 -0.21 -2.60
CA LYS A 5 14.76 0.71 -3.69
C LYS A 5 13.52 1.56 -3.98
N TYR A 6 13.71 2.82 -4.38
CA TYR A 6 12.59 3.68 -4.72
C TYR A 6 13.01 4.77 -5.73
N LYS A 7 12.05 5.28 -6.47
CA LYS A 7 12.15 6.57 -7.18
C LYS A 7 11.38 7.62 -6.38
N ALA A 8 11.80 8.86 -6.50
CA ALA A 8 11.18 9.98 -5.81
C ALA A 8 11.06 11.18 -6.76
N PHE A 9 9.89 11.81 -6.75
CA PHE A 9 9.56 13.00 -7.54
C PHE A 9 9.04 14.07 -6.59
N LYS A 10 9.39 15.33 -6.82
CA LYS A 10 8.95 16.42 -5.96
C LYS A 10 8.42 17.60 -6.74
N SER A 11 7.47 18.32 -6.15
CA SER A 11 7.04 19.65 -6.53
C SER A 11 7.49 20.67 -5.49
N GLY A 12 7.85 21.87 -5.96
CA GLY A 12 8.29 22.96 -5.09
C GLY A 12 9.69 22.78 -4.48
N SER A 13 10.15 23.80 -3.77
CA SER A 13 11.46 23.85 -3.15
C SER A 13 11.48 23.22 -1.75
N LYS A 14 10.37 23.32 -1.00
CA LYS A 14 10.22 22.81 0.37
C LYS A 14 9.21 21.68 0.38
N VAL A 15 9.61 20.49 0.86
CA VAL A 15 8.71 19.36 1.04
C VAL A 15 7.98 19.47 2.38
N SER A 16 6.64 19.51 2.33
CA SER A 16 5.77 19.51 3.52
C SER A 16 4.78 18.35 3.53
N ARG A 17 4.68 17.61 2.42
CA ARG A 17 3.78 16.46 2.23
C ARG A 17 4.55 15.28 1.65
N LEU A 18 4.32 14.09 2.18
CA LEU A 18 4.88 12.84 1.69
C LEU A 18 3.77 11.94 1.18
N ILE A 19 3.89 11.47 -0.05
CA ILE A 19 3.02 10.45 -0.63
C ILE A 19 3.86 9.22 -0.92
N ILE A 20 3.47 8.07 -0.39
CA ILE A 20 4.02 6.76 -0.76
C ILE A 20 3.08 6.13 -1.76
N PHE A 21 3.54 5.81 -2.96
CA PHE A 21 2.71 5.22 -4.02
C PHE A 21 3.17 3.80 -4.36
N LEU A 22 2.30 2.82 -4.10
CA LEU A 22 2.59 1.39 -4.19
C LEU A 22 2.04 0.82 -5.50
N HIS A 23 2.92 0.21 -6.31
CA HIS A 23 2.54 -0.44 -7.57
C HIS A 23 1.73 -1.73 -7.36
N GLY A 24 1.13 -2.25 -8.43
CA GLY A 24 0.32 -3.47 -8.39
C GLY A 24 1.13 -4.78 -8.42
N TYR A 25 0.41 -5.90 -8.36
CA TYR A 25 0.96 -7.22 -8.61
C TYR A 25 1.46 -7.35 -10.05
N ASN A 26 2.61 -7.98 -10.25
CA ASN A 26 3.22 -8.14 -11.58
C ASN A 26 3.46 -6.79 -12.29
N SER A 27 3.95 -5.80 -11.52
CA SER A 27 4.19 -4.43 -11.93
C SER A 27 5.55 -3.96 -11.41
N CYS A 28 5.94 -2.73 -11.72
CA CYS A 28 7.16 -2.08 -11.27
C CYS A 28 6.94 -0.57 -11.12
N ILE A 29 7.94 0.17 -10.68
CA ILE A 29 7.85 1.63 -10.51
C ILE A 29 7.47 2.32 -11.82
N GLU A 30 8.05 1.91 -12.95
CA GLU A 30 7.84 2.51 -14.26
C GLU A 30 6.37 2.49 -14.69
N ASP A 31 5.62 1.48 -14.28
CA ASP A 31 4.19 1.36 -14.62
C ASP A 31 3.33 2.40 -13.88
N VAL A 32 3.80 2.93 -12.76
CA VAL A 32 3.06 3.90 -11.91
C VAL A 32 3.69 5.31 -11.91
N GLU A 33 4.85 5.48 -12.50
CA GLU A 33 5.58 6.75 -12.59
C GLU A 33 4.74 7.89 -13.22
N PRO A 34 3.96 7.66 -14.29
CA PRO A 34 3.11 8.72 -14.87
C PRO A 34 2.07 9.28 -13.90
N PHE A 35 1.62 8.48 -12.93
CA PHE A 35 0.70 8.95 -11.90
C PHE A 35 1.36 9.92 -10.91
N ALA A 36 2.65 9.72 -10.59
CA ALA A 36 3.39 10.66 -9.75
C ALA A 36 3.55 12.00 -10.44
N GLU A 37 3.88 12.02 -11.73
CA GLU A 37 3.99 13.23 -12.52
C GLU A 37 2.66 13.98 -12.59
N MET A 38 1.56 13.27 -12.87
CA MET A 38 0.21 13.84 -12.87
C MET A 38 -0.17 14.47 -11.53
N LEU A 39 0.09 13.76 -10.41
CA LEU A 39 -0.20 14.29 -9.07
C LEU A 39 0.58 15.56 -8.78
N LEU A 40 1.84 15.63 -9.15
CA LEU A 40 2.71 16.76 -8.85
C LEU A 40 2.39 18.02 -9.68
N GLN A 41 1.62 17.89 -10.77
CA GLN A 41 1.06 19.05 -11.49
C GLN A 41 0.01 19.80 -10.66
N HIS A 42 -0.60 19.16 -9.67
CA HIS A 42 -1.69 19.70 -8.86
C HIS A 42 -1.38 19.82 -7.38
N LEU A 43 -0.21 19.36 -6.94
CA LEU A 43 0.17 19.32 -5.52
C LEU A 43 1.49 20.03 -5.28
N ASP A 44 1.45 21.18 -4.59
CA ASP A 44 2.65 21.91 -4.20
C ASP A 44 3.34 21.30 -2.99
N ASN A 45 4.66 21.53 -2.89
CA ASN A 45 5.48 21.15 -1.73
C ASN A 45 5.36 19.68 -1.34
N THR A 46 5.21 18.82 -2.35
CA THR A 46 4.92 17.38 -2.19
C THR A 46 6.10 16.54 -2.70
N LEU A 47 6.46 15.51 -1.95
CA LEU A 47 7.35 14.44 -2.38
C LEU A 47 6.52 13.17 -2.59
N VAL A 48 6.53 12.63 -3.80
CA VAL A 48 5.99 11.30 -4.10
C VAL A 48 7.15 10.32 -4.12
N VAL A 49 7.09 9.31 -3.27
CA VAL A 49 8.07 8.22 -3.19
C VAL A 49 7.41 6.94 -3.65
N MET A 50 7.99 6.29 -4.63
CA MET A 50 7.52 5.02 -5.19
C MET A 50 8.52 3.92 -4.89
N PRO A 51 8.32 3.16 -3.79
CA PRO A 51 9.15 2.02 -3.49
C PRO A 51 8.86 0.87 -4.47
N GLU A 52 9.91 0.12 -4.80
CA GLU A 52 9.80 -1.12 -5.56
C GLU A 52 9.71 -2.30 -4.60
N ALA A 53 8.77 -3.19 -4.83
CA ALA A 53 8.67 -4.42 -4.06
C ALA A 53 9.96 -5.25 -4.19
N ASP A 54 10.40 -5.86 -3.10
CA ASP A 54 11.64 -6.64 -3.02
C ASP A 54 11.51 -8.04 -3.64
N THR A 55 10.28 -8.51 -3.81
CA THR A 55 9.99 -9.85 -4.32
C THR A 55 9.73 -9.83 -5.83
N GLN A 56 10.37 -10.74 -6.56
CA GLN A 56 10.15 -10.91 -7.98
C GLN A 56 8.76 -11.52 -8.23
N SER A 57 8.10 -11.06 -9.31
CA SER A 57 6.79 -11.60 -9.65
C SER A 57 6.90 -13.07 -10.08
N GLU A 58 6.00 -13.91 -9.57
CA GLU A 58 5.86 -15.31 -9.93
C GLU A 58 5.48 -15.52 -11.41
N ARG A 59 5.08 -14.47 -12.12
CA ARG A 59 4.59 -14.51 -13.50
C ARG A 59 5.56 -13.94 -14.52
N ASN A 60 6.29 -12.92 -14.13
CA ASN A 60 7.22 -12.24 -15.02
C ASN A 60 8.46 -11.83 -14.22
N PRO A 61 9.63 -12.41 -14.53
CA PRO A 61 10.87 -12.13 -13.81
C PRO A 61 11.33 -10.66 -13.94
N LEU A 62 10.80 -9.89 -14.87
CA LEU A 62 11.10 -8.47 -15.02
C LEU A 62 10.17 -7.56 -14.17
N LYS A 63 9.17 -8.13 -13.51
CA LYS A 63 8.19 -7.41 -12.69
C LYS A 63 8.24 -7.86 -11.23
N LYS A 64 7.57 -7.13 -10.37
CA LYS A 64 7.59 -7.28 -8.92
C LYS A 64 6.22 -7.57 -8.34
N GLN A 65 6.22 -8.01 -7.08
CA GLN A 65 5.02 -8.23 -6.25
C GLN A 65 5.35 -7.96 -4.80
N TRP A 66 4.38 -7.48 -4.04
CA TRP A 66 4.53 -7.21 -2.61
C TRP A 66 4.53 -8.50 -1.78
N TYR A 67 3.74 -9.47 -2.20
CA TYR A 67 3.66 -10.80 -1.61
C TYR A 67 3.13 -11.81 -2.63
N ALA A 68 3.45 -13.09 -2.41
CA ALA A 68 3.08 -14.20 -3.29
C ALA A 68 1.55 -14.44 -3.30
N LEU A 69 1.02 -14.82 -4.45
CA LEU A 69 -0.40 -15.11 -4.68
C LEU A 69 -0.65 -16.48 -5.33
N VAL A 70 0.35 -17.06 -6.02
CA VAL A 70 0.13 -18.26 -6.84
C VAL A 70 -0.26 -19.46 -5.99
N ASP A 71 0.38 -19.67 -4.86
CA ASP A 71 0.13 -20.81 -3.98
C ASP A 71 -1.22 -20.73 -3.21
N VAL A 72 -1.77 -19.53 -3.01
CA VAL A 72 -3.11 -19.37 -2.42
C VAL A 72 -4.23 -19.40 -3.45
N ASP A 73 -3.89 -19.25 -4.74
CA ASP A 73 -4.83 -19.26 -5.86
C ASP A 73 -4.16 -19.81 -7.13
N PRO A 74 -3.73 -21.09 -7.12
CA PRO A 74 -3.01 -21.70 -8.24
C PRO A 74 -3.86 -21.70 -9.52
N ASP A 75 -5.15 -21.92 -9.40
CA ASP A 75 -6.10 -22.00 -10.51
C ASP A 75 -6.59 -20.63 -11.01
N ARG A 76 -6.07 -19.55 -10.39
CA ARG A 76 -6.44 -18.16 -10.73
C ARG A 76 -7.93 -17.87 -10.62
N LYS A 77 -8.62 -18.51 -9.71
CA LYS A 77 -10.06 -18.35 -9.49
C LYS A 77 -10.46 -16.89 -9.33
N ARG A 78 -9.67 -16.06 -8.58
CA ARG A 78 -9.93 -14.63 -8.42
C ARG A 78 -9.98 -13.83 -9.74
N ARG A 79 -9.59 -14.43 -10.89
CA ARG A 79 -9.61 -13.82 -12.22
C ARG A 79 -10.68 -14.38 -13.12
N LYS A 80 -11.43 -15.36 -12.65
CA LYS A 80 -12.50 -15.99 -13.42
C LYS A 80 -13.82 -15.29 -13.13
N PRO A 81 -14.57 -14.88 -14.16
CA PRO A 81 -15.85 -14.17 -13.98
C PRO A 81 -16.87 -14.96 -13.17
N GLU A 82 -16.83 -16.28 -13.26
CA GLU A 82 -17.73 -17.20 -12.58
C GLU A 82 -17.43 -17.39 -11.09
N THR A 83 -16.28 -16.93 -10.59
CA THR A 83 -15.92 -17.13 -9.19
C THR A 83 -16.75 -16.23 -8.28
N PRO A 84 -17.46 -16.79 -7.29
CA PRO A 84 -18.22 -16.02 -6.32
C PRO A 84 -17.36 -15.00 -5.56
N THR A 85 -17.95 -13.85 -5.22
CA THR A 85 -17.24 -12.77 -4.54
C THR A 85 -16.69 -13.18 -3.18
N ASP A 86 -17.42 -14.00 -2.43
CA ASP A 86 -16.99 -14.53 -1.13
C ASP A 86 -15.79 -15.45 -1.25
N GLU A 87 -15.73 -16.30 -2.29
CA GLU A 87 -14.55 -17.12 -2.58
C GLU A 87 -13.33 -16.23 -2.94
N ILE A 88 -13.55 -15.18 -3.73
CA ILE A 88 -12.47 -14.21 -4.05
C ILE A 88 -11.95 -13.54 -2.78
N VAL A 89 -12.83 -13.10 -1.89
CA VAL A 89 -12.47 -12.51 -0.60
C VAL A 89 -11.67 -13.49 0.25
N GLU A 90 -12.10 -14.76 0.31
CA GLU A 90 -11.41 -15.79 1.07
C GLU A 90 -10.00 -16.09 0.52
N ILE A 91 -9.84 -16.14 -0.80
CA ILE A 91 -8.52 -16.27 -1.44
C ILE A 91 -7.58 -15.14 -0.98
N TYR A 92 -8.06 -13.90 -0.96
CA TYR A 92 -7.24 -12.78 -0.49
C TYR A 92 -7.00 -12.81 1.02
N ASN A 93 -7.94 -13.29 1.82
CA ASN A 93 -7.75 -13.44 3.27
C ASN A 93 -6.62 -14.42 3.62
N ARG A 94 -6.43 -15.47 2.83
CA ARG A 94 -5.29 -16.41 3.00
C ARG A 94 -3.92 -15.76 2.85
N THR A 95 -3.84 -14.57 2.26
CA THR A 95 -2.60 -13.80 2.18
C THR A 95 -2.27 -13.04 3.48
N GLY A 96 -3.13 -13.10 4.48
CA GLY A 96 -3.04 -12.35 5.73
C GLY A 96 -1.66 -12.32 6.38
N PRO A 97 -1.00 -13.48 6.63
CA PRO A 97 0.33 -13.48 7.23
C PRO A 97 1.38 -12.74 6.40
N ARG A 98 1.33 -12.84 5.07
CA ARG A 98 2.27 -12.20 4.15
C ARG A 98 2.09 -10.70 4.05
N ILE A 99 0.84 -10.25 3.94
CA ILE A 99 0.55 -8.82 3.89
C ILE A 99 0.89 -8.15 5.23
N SER A 100 0.67 -8.82 6.35
CA SER A 100 1.07 -8.33 7.68
C SER A 100 2.59 -8.14 7.77
N GLU A 101 3.38 -9.11 7.35
CA GLU A 101 4.84 -9.00 7.32
C GLU A 101 5.30 -7.86 6.40
N THR A 102 4.76 -7.80 5.19
CA THR A 102 5.08 -6.75 4.21
C THR A 102 4.69 -5.36 4.75
N ALA A 103 3.56 -5.24 5.42
CA ALA A 103 3.10 -4.00 6.03
C ALA A 103 4.01 -3.54 7.17
N LYS A 104 4.59 -4.45 7.96
CA LYS A 104 5.59 -4.11 8.99
C LYS A 104 6.84 -3.50 8.37
N LYS A 105 7.36 -4.10 7.29
CA LYS A 105 8.50 -3.57 6.53
C LYS A 105 8.16 -2.19 5.93
N MET A 106 6.97 -2.04 5.34
CA MET A 106 6.51 -0.77 4.76
C MET A 106 6.33 0.31 5.83
N ASN A 107 5.80 -0.02 6.99
CA ASN A 107 5.68 0.90 8.12
C ASN A 107 7.05 1.38 8.62
N ALA A 108 8.05 0.51 8.67
CA ALA A 108 9.42 0.88 9.01
C ALA A 108 10.03 1.82 7.96
N PHE A 109 9.83 1.54 6.68
CA PHE A 109 10.27 2.37 5.56
C PHE A 109 9.66 3.78 5.63
N ILE A 110 8.33 3.87 5.79
CA ILE A 110 7.64 5.16 5.93
C ILE A 110 8.18 5.95 7.13
N SER A 111 8.38 5.30 8.26
CA SER A 111 8.90 5.94 9.48
C SER A 111 10.33 6.46 9.31
N SER A 112 11.17 5.74 8.54
CA SER A 112 12.52 6.19 8.19
C SER A 112 12.48 7.46 7.34
N LEU A 113 11.66 7.50 6.30
CA LEU A 113 11.48 8.69 5.45
C LEU A 113 10.92 9.88 6.23
N GLN A 114 9.92 9.64 7.08
CA GLN A 114 9.34 10.69 7.94
C GLN A 114 10.38 11.32 8.87
N LYS A 115 11.26 10.49 9.44
CA LYS A 115 12.34 10.96 10.31
C LYS A 115 13.36 11.80 9.52
N GLU A 116 13.80 11.32 8.37
CA GLU A 116 14.74 12.00 7.49
C GLU A 116 14.21 13.36 7.01
N LEU A 117 12.96 13.35 6.52
CA LEU A 117 12.30 14.53 5.94
C LEU A 117 11.66 15.44 6.99
N LYS A 118 11.62 15.03 8.27
CA LYS A 118 10.92 15.72 9.37
C LYS A 118 9.43 15.94 9.09
N ILE A 119 8.77 14.99 8.38
CA ILE A 119 7.36 15.03 8.03
C ILE A 119 6.56 14.21 9.04
N LYS A 120 5.39 14.74 9.46
CA LYS A 120 4.50 14.10 10.44
C LYS A 120 3.56 13.09 9.76
N ASN A 121 2.98 12.17 10.55
CA ASN A 121 1.99 11.22 10.06
C ASN A 121 0.80 11.90 9.36
N LYS A 122 0.26 12.99 9.92
CA LYS A 122 -0.86 13.74 9.35
C LYS A 122 -0.57 14.35 7.97
N ASP A 123 0.70 14.53 7.62
CA ASP A 123 1.17 15.08 6.36
C ASP A 123 1.76 13.97 5.44
N THR A 124 1.54 12.71 5.81
CA THR A 124 1.96 11.52 5.07
C THR A 124 0.74 10.76 4.57
N TYR A 125 0.76 10.40 3.30
CA TYR A 125 -0.32 9.71 2.60
C TYR A 125 0.21 8.43 1.96
N VAL A 126 -0.62 7.39 1.92
CA VAL A 126 -0.27 6.14 1.22
C VAL A 126 -1.30 5.88 0.15
N MET A 127 -0.84 5.73 -1.07
CA MET A 127 -1.64 5.41 -2.25
C MET A 127 -1.19 4.07 -2.81
N GLY A 128 -2.06 3.38 -3.50
CA GLY A 128 -1.66 2.15 -4.17
C GLY A 128 -2.68 1.65 -5.16
N PHE A 129 -2.22 0.84 -6.10
CA PHE A 129 -3.03 0.22 -7.12
C PHE A 129 -3.08 -1.30 -6.92
N SER A 130 -4.27 -1.91 -7.01
CA SER A 130 -4.47 -3.37 -6.93
C SER A 130 -3.82 -3.97 -5.68
N GLN A 131 -2.79 -4.82 -5.79
CA GLN A 131 -2.06 -5.38 -4.65
C GLN A 131 -1.42 -4.28 -3.77
N GLY A 132 -0.90 -3.21 -4.39
CA GLY A 132 -0.41 -2.03 -3.66
C GLY A 132 -1.52 -1.30 -2.89
N ALA A 133 -2.75 -1.29 -3.41
CA ALA A 133 -3.91 -0.74 -2.69
C ALA A 133 -4.28 -1.57 -1.45
N MET A 134 -4.23 -2.90 -1.56
CA MET A 134 -4.43 -3.80 -0.43
C MET A 134 -3.39 -3.55 0.66
N LEU A 135 -2.11 -3.44 0.27
CA LEU A 135 -1.02 -3.13 1.20
C LEU A 135 -1.19 -1.73 1.81
N ALA A 136 -1.58 -0.73 1.03
CA ALA A 136 -1.82 0.63 1.51
C ALA A 136 -2.92 0.67 2.60
N MET A 137 -4.03 -0.05 2.38
CA MET A 137 -5.10 -0.20 3.38
C MET A 137 -4.60 -0.89 4.64
N TYR A 138 -3.87 -1.99 4.49
CA TYR A 138 -3.33 -2.75 5.62
C TYR A 138 -2.35 -1.89 6.45
N VAL A 139 -1.45 -1.16 5.79
CA VAL A 139 -0.53 -0.21 6.43
C VAL A 139 -1.30 0.86 7.22
N GLY A 140 -2.32 1.48 6.61
CA GLY A 140 -3.12 2.52 7.26
C GLY A 140 -3.88 2.00 8.48
N LEU A 141 -4.43 0.79 8.40
CA LEU A 141 -5.18 0.16 9.48
C LEU A 141 -4.29 -0.27 10.66
N THR A 142 -3.07 -0.76 10.38
CA THR A 142 -2.18 -1.33 11.41
C THR A 142 -1.19 -0.31 11.98
N ARG A 143 -1.06 0.86 11.38
CA ARG A 143 -0.13 1.89 11.85
C ARG A 143 -0.58 2.48 13.20
N LYS A 144 0.37 2.65 14.13
CA LYS A 144 0.13 3.17 15.48
C LYS A 144 -0.54 4.55 15.48
N TYR A 145 -0.07 5.45 14.61
CA TYR A 145 -0.60 6.81 14.48
C TYR A 145 -1.24 7.00 13.11
N GLU A 146 -2.36 7.70 13.06
CA GLU A 146 -3.11 7.96 11.84
C GLU A 146 -2.28 8.72 10.81
N LEU A 147 -2.35 8.27 9.57
CA LEU A 147 -1.82 8.96 8.40
C LEU A 147 -2.77 10.11 7.99
N GLY A 148 -2.28 11.04 7.18
CA GLY A 148 -3.10 12.06 6.54
C GLY A 148 -4.19 11.48 5.66
N GLY A 149 -3.94 10.33 5.06
CA GLY A 149 -4.93 9.56 4.30
C GLY A 149 -4.37 8.31 3.66
N VAL A 150 -5.29 7.43 3.24
CA VAL A 150 -5.00 6.24 2.44
C VAL A 150 -5.91 6.27 1.21
N PHE A 151 -5.33 6.11 0.02
CA PHE A 151 -6.03 6.16 -1.27
C PHE A 151 -5.84 4.85 -2.02
N PRO A 152 -6.71 3.85 -1.81
CA PRO A 152 -6.64 2.57 -2.47
C PRO A 152 -7.38 2.61 -3.82
N PHE A 153 -6.70 2.25 -4.91
CA PHE A 153 -7.28 2.12 -6.23
C PHE A 153 -7.40 0.65 -6.62
N ALA A 154 -8.61 0.18 -6.89
CA ALA A 154 -8.90 -1.18 -7.34
C ALA A 154 -8.36 -2.27 -6.38
N GLY A 155 -8.46 -2.05 -5.07
CA GLY A 155 -8.07 -3.01 -4.03
C GLY A 155 -9.24 -3.39 -3.12
N ILE A 156 -9.05 -4.46 -2.35
CA ILE A 156 -9.96 -4.89 -1.29
C ILE A 156 -9.21 -4.98 0.04
N VAL A 157 -9.91 -4.89 1.15
CA VAL A 157 -9.35 -5.22 2.47
C VAL A 157 -9.18 -6.73 2.56
N CYS A 158 -7.98 -7.19 2.87
CA CYS A 158 -7.65 -8.61 3.01
C CYS A 158 -6.87 -8.87 4.30
N GLY A 159 -6.75 -10.14 4.67
CA GLY A 159 -6.08 -10.53 5.92
C GLY A 159 -6.88 -10.18 7.17
N LYS A 160 -8.20 -10.33 7.13
CA LYS A 160 -9.13 -9.95 8.20
C LYS A 160 -8.70 -10.51 9.56
N ASP A 161 -8.39 -11.81 9.65
CA ASP A 161 -8.00 -12.45 10.91
C ASP A 161 -6.74 -11.84 11.53
N MET A 162 -5.81 -11.41 10.69
CA MET A 162 -4.59 -10.74 11.15
C MET A 162 -4.89 -9.31 11.61
N LEU A 163 -5.76 -8.58 10.88
CA LEU A 163 -6.20 -7.25 11.27
C LEU A 163 -6.93 -7.27 12.62
N GLU A 164 -7.80 -8.23 12.86
CA GLU A 164 -8.52 -8.38 14.12
C GLU A 164 -7.56 -8.57 15.30
N LYS A 165 -6.50 -9.38 15.14
CA LYS A 165 -5.43 -9.55 16.13
C LYS A 165 -4.63 -8.26 16.38
N GLU A 166 -4.52 -7.38 15.41
CA GLU A 166 -3.80 -6.10 15.49
C GLU A 166 -4.71 -4.92 15.95
N HIS A 167 -5.92 -5.20 16.47
CA HIS A 167 -6.87 -4.22 17.02
C HIS A 167 -7.30 -3.08 16.06
N TRP A 168 -7.45 -3.39 14.78
CA TRP A 168 -7.85 -2.41 13.77
C TRP A 168 -9.31 -1.89 13.94
N VAL A 169 -10.17 -2.67 14.56
CA VAL A 169 -11.60 -2.35 14.73
C VAL A 169 -11.82 -1.02 15.45
N SER A 170 -10.96 -0.68 16.42
CA SER A 170 -11.04 0.59 17.15
C SER A 170 -10.82 1.82 16.26
N LYS A 171 -10.05 1.70 15.18
CA LYS A 171 -9.78 2.81 14.25
C LYS A 171 -10.98 3.11 13.34
N ILE A 172 -11.70 2.08 12.90
CA ILE A 172 -12.92 2.26 12.07
C ILE A 172 -14.08 2.86 12.87
N VAL A 173 -14.23 2.44 14.11
CA VAL A 173 -15.27 3.00 15.01
C VAL A 173 -15.03 4.50 15.24
N ASN A 174 -13.78 4.91 15.46
CA ASN A 174 -13.43 6.32 15.60
C ASN A 174 -13.69 7.14 14.33
N PHE A 175 -13.61 6.54 13.15
CA PHE A 175 -13.91 7.20 11.88
C PHE A 175 -15.42 7.50 11.71
N LYS A 176 -16.29 6.59 12.19
CA LYS A 176 -17.75 6.78 12.18
C LYS A 176 -18.22 7.85 13.17
N ASN A 177 -17.52 8.02 14.28
CA ASN A 177 -17.91 8.98 15.34
C ASN A 177 -17.40 10.40 15.10
N ARG A 178 -16.56 10.65 14.08
CA ARG A 178 -16.10 12.00 13.70
C ARG A 178 -17.03 12.76 12.75
N LYS A 179 -18.22 12.23 12.48
CA LYS A 179 -19.29 12.97 11.81
C LYS A 179 -20.20 13.61 12.88
N GLY A 180 -19.69 14.65 13.48
CA GLY A 180 -20.44 15.60 14.27
C GLY A 180 -20.11 16.98 13.78
#